data_392dd07815aaf2b86e790278238c9698
#
_entry.id   392dd07815aaf2b86e790278238c9698
#
_cell.length_a   1.000
_cell.length_b   1.000
_cell.length_c   1.000
_cell.angle_alpha   90.00
_cell.angle_beta   90.00
_cell.angle_gamma   90.00
#
_symmetry.space_group_name_H-M   'P 1'
#
loop_
_entity.id
_entity.type
_entity.pdbx_description
1 polymer ?
#
loop_
_entity_poly.entity_id
_entity_poly.type
_entity_poly.pdbx_seq_one_letter_code
_entity_poly.pdbx_strand_id
1 'polypeptide(L)'
;MDVNKEILKLDWEREPKGLYAPIAYTLAAGGKRVRPQLAMIGSQLFGGKDEEVLPAALALEVFHNFTLLHDDVMDKAEVRRGRPTVHIQWNENTAILSGDQMMIEAYTLLSQVPERALARVLQLFNKMATEICEGQQYDVDFEQKSDVTIEEYLMMIRLKTSVLLANALQIGAYIAGASEEEQQAVYQFGINIGLAFQIQDDILDVWGDPKTFGKAVGGDIACNKKTFVYLEAMRREGERLEARGEKLEAREELEDWYNQMLDDNKEKIARVKEIFEQLGVREACEQVVRDYTQRALDILETLPQNEASEELRKLAEKLLVRRV
;
A
#
# COMPACT_ATOMS: atom_id res chain seq x y z
N MET A 1 20.07 -6.47 10.99
CA MET A 1 20.70 -6.60 9.62
C MET A 1 20.20 -5.47 8.72
N ASP A 2 21.03 -4.94 7.78
CA ASP A 2 20.64 -3.84 6.87
C ASP A 2 20.07 -4.44 5.56
N VAL A 3 18.75 -4.54 5.49
CA VAL A 3 18.04 -5.12 4.33
C VAL A 3 18.32 -4.37 3.02
N ASN A 4 18.55 -3.03 3.07
CA ASN A 4 18.89 -2.28 1.85
C ASN A 4 20.19 -2.76 1.22
N LYS A 5 21.19 -3.07 2.05
CA LYS A 5 22.46 -3.61 1.56
C LYS A 5 22.29 -5.01 0.98
N GLU A 6 21.43 -5.84 1.59
CA GLU A 6 21.21 -7.21 1.10
C GLU A 6 20.45 -7.22 -0.23
N ILE A 7 19.45 -6.34 -0.43
CA ILE A 7 18.75 -6.18 -1.72
C ILE A 7 19.73 -5.81 -2.85
N LEU A 8 20.69 -4.90 -2.55
CA LEU A 8 21.68 -4.47 -3.55
C LEU A 8 22.74 -5.52 -3.87
N LYS A 9 22.84 -6.60 -3.08
CA LYS A 9 23.73 -7.73 -3.36
C LYS A 9 23.11 -8.78 -4.30
N LEU A 10 21.79 -8.70 -4.55
CA LEU A 10 21.13 -9.60 -5.50
C LEU A 10 21.76 -9.41 -6.89
N ASP A 11 22.18 -10.53 -7.48
CA ASP A 11 22.86 -10.51 -8.78
C ASP A 11 21.86 -10.39 -9.92
N TRP A 12 21.93 -9.27 -10.62
CA TRP A 12 21.15 -8.96 -11.81
C TRP A 12 22.03 -8.81 -13.06
N GLU A 13 23.35 -9.05 -12.95
CA GLU A 13 24.28 -9.04 -14.09
C GLU A 13 24.21 -10.36 -14.87
N ARG A 14 23.03 -10.68 -15.39
CA ARG A 14 22.70 -11.91 -16.10
C ARG A 14 22.30 -11.63 -17.54
N GLU A 15 22.40 -12.65 -18.41
CA GLU A 15 21.85 -12.61 -19.77
C GLU A 15 20.47 -13.29 -19.82
N PRO A 16 19.54 -12.82 -20.65
CA PRO A 16 19.67 -11.65 -21.54
C PRO A 16 19.52 -10.32 -20.76
N LYS A 17 20.41 -9.36 -21.03
CA LYS A 17 20.42 -8.05 -20.33
C LYS A 17 19.08 -7.32 -20.38
N GLY A 18 18.36 -7.43 -21.49
CA GLY A 18 17.04 -6.83 -21.64
C GLY A 18 16.00 -7.28 -20.61
N LEU A 19 16.21 -8.46 -20.00
CA LEU A 19 15.34 -8.98 -18.94
C LEU A 19 15.79 -8.50 -17.54
N TYR A 20 17.09 -8.50 -17.27
CA TYR A 20 17.63 -8.30 -15.91
C TYR A 20 17.99 -6.82 -15.63
N ALA A 21 18.42 -6.05 -16.62
CA ALA A 21 18.75 -4.63 -16.40
C ALA A 21 17.55 -3.78 -15.92
N PRO A 22 16.30 -3.98 -16.39
CA PRO A 22 15.13 -3.29 -15.84
C PRO A 22 14.84 -3.65 -14.38
N ILE A 23 15.14 -4.89 -13.95
CA ILE A 23 14.99 -5.33 -12.55
C ILE A 23 15.97 -4.58 -11.66
N ALA A 24 17.26 -4.58 -12.04
CA ALA A 24 18.28 -3.81 -11.35
C ALA A 24 17.93 -2.32 -11.26
N TYR A 25 17.44 -1.74 -12.35
CA TYR A 25 17.00 -0.34 -12.41
C TYR A 25 15.87 -0.05 -11.43
N THR A 26 14.84 -0.92 -11.37
CA THR A 26 13.70 -0.79 -10.47
C THR A 26 14.11 -0.88 -9.01
N LEU A 27 14.91 -1.88 -8.65
CA LEU A 27 15.38 -2.08 -7.28
C LEU A 27 16.34 -0.97 -6.83
N ALA A 28 17.19 -0.45 -7.74
CA ALA A 28 18.11 0.67 -7.47
C ALA A 28 17.39 2.03 -7.32
N ALA A 29 16.10 2.16 -7.68
CA ALA A 29 15.33 3.38 -7.48
C ALA A 29 15.08 3.71 -5.99
N GLY A 30 15.52 2.84 -5.08
CA GLY A 30 15.40 3.04 -3.64
C GLY A 30 13.98 2.81 -3.11
N GLY A 31 13.68 3.43 -1.98
CA GLY A 31 12.41 3.32 -1.28
C GLY A 31 12.62 3.10 0.22
N LYS A 32 11.53 3.21 1.00
CA LYS A 32 11.58 3.05 2.47
C LYS A 32 11.78 1.59 2.91
N ARG A 33 11.67 0.63 2.00
CA ARG A 33 11.82 -0.82 2.27
C ARG A 33 11.02 -1.30 3.49
N VAL A 34 9.80 -0.80 3.65
CA VAL A 34 8.97 -1.09 4.83
C VAL A 34 8.64 -2.58 4.93
N ARG A 35 8.32 -3.23 3.81
CA ARG A 35 7.88 -4.62 3.79
C ARG A 35 8.95 -5.61 4.27
N PRO A 36 10.17 -5.58 3.72
CA PRO A 36 11.23 -6.44 4.25
C PRO A 36 11.61 -6.10 5.70
N GLN A 37 11.56 -4.83 6.11
CA GLN A 37 11.76 -4.46 7.51
C GLN A 37 10.69 -5.07 8.41
N LEU A 38 9.41 -5.04 8.00
CA LEU A 38 8.33 -5.68 8.76
C LEU A 38 8.52 -7.19 8.91
N ALA A 39 9.03 -7.89 7.88
CA ALA A 39 9.36 -9.31 8.00
C ALA A 39 10.47 -9.56 9.02
N MET A 40 11.51 -8.73 9.01
CA MET A 40 12.59 -8.79 10.01
C MET A 40 12.07 -8.50 11.42
N ILE A 41 11.29 -7.42 11.61
CA ILE A 41 10.70 -7.04 12.89
C ILE A 41 9.74 -8.13 13.40
N GLY A 42 8.92 -8.71 12.52
CA GLY A 42 8.04 -9.82 12.85
C GLY A 42 8.78 -11.04 13.38
N SER A 43 9.96 -11.33 12.83
CA SER A 43 10.84 -12.40 13.34
C SER A 43 11.48 -12.01 14.68
N GLN A 44 12.03 -10.82 14.77
CA GLN A 44 12.71 -10.31 15.98
C GLN A 44 11.77 -10.20 17.19
N LEU A 45 10.49 -9.89 16.96
CA LEU A 45 9.47 -9.82 17.99
C LEU A 45 9.35 -11.12 18.79
N PHE A 46 9.58 -12.26 18.16
CA PHE A 46 9.53 -13.60 18.75
C PHE A 46 10.91 -14.26 18.91
N GLY A 47 11.98 -13.47 18.90
CA GLY A 47 13.33 -13.95 19.14
C GLY A 47 13.94 -14.77 18.01
N GLY A 48 13.42 -14.64 16.78
CA GLY A 48 13.93 -15.29 15.59
C GLY A 48 15.28 -14.72 15.14
N LYS A 49 15.94 -15.43 14.23
CA LYS A 49 17.25 -15.04 13.70
C LYS A 49 17.10 -14.32 12.36
N ASP A 50 17.83 -13.22 12.20
CA ASP A 50 17.83 -12.42 10.98
C ASP A 50 18.14 -13.25 9.72
N GLU A 51 19.09 -14.19 9.82
CA GLU A 51 19.53 -15.02 8.67
C GLU A 51 18.42 -15.97 8.19
N GLU A 52 17.54 -16.42 9.09
CA GLU A 52 16.45 -17.35 8.74
C GLU A 52 15.30 -16.66 8.02
N VAL A 53 15.04 -15.39 8.34
CA VAL A 53 13.93 -14.61 7.75
C VAL A 53 14.38 -13.78 6.54
N LEU A 54 15.68 -13.50 6.40
CA LEU A 54 16.20 -12.65 5.34
C LEU A 54 15.75 -13.08 3.92
N PRO A 55 15.77 -14.36 3.53
CA PRO A 55 15.31 -14.76 2.20
C PRO A 55 13.83 -14.37 1.96
N ALA A 56 12.96 -14.54 2.95
CA ALA A 56 11.56 -14.14 2.85
C ALA A 56 11.40 -12.61 2.78
N ALA A 57 12.18 -11.86 3.55
CA ALA A 57 12.18 -10.39 3.51
C ALA A 57 12.59 -9.87 2.13
N LEU A 58 13.64 -10.44 1.52
CA LEU A 58 14.07 -10.10 0.17
C LEU A 58 13.00 -10.47 -0.88
N ALA A 59 12.40 -11.66 -0.75
CA ALA A 59 11.32 -12.12 -1.63
C ALA A 59 10.14 -11.16 -1.64
N LEU A 60 9.69 -10.70 -0.47
CA LEU A 60 8.59 -9.74 -0.32
C LEU A 60 8.91 -8.39 -0.98
N GLU A 61 10.15 -7.92 -0.91
CA GLU A 61 10.53 -6.67 -1.57
C GLU A 61 10.63 -6.83 -3.09
N VAL A 62 11.19 -7.95 -3.58
CA VAL A 62 11.23 -8.25 -5.03
C VAL A 62 9.82 -8.37 -5.56
N PHE A 63 8.94 -9.12 -4.88
CA PHE A 63 7.52 -9.23 -5.22
C PHE A 63 6.82 -7.86 -5.23
N HIS A 64 7.04 -7.02 -4.21
CA HIS A 64 6.45 -5.68 -4.20
C HIS A 64 6.91 -4.83 -5.39
N ASN A 65 8.18 -4.89 -5.75
CA ASN A 65 8.65 -4.13 -6.91
C ASN A 65 8.14 -4.72 -8.24
N PHE A 66 7.86 -6.03 -8.30
CA PHE A 66 7.10 -6.65 -9.39
C PHE A 66 5.72 -6.03 -9.53
N THR A 67 4.94 -5.96 -8.42
CA THR A 67 3.59 -5.36 -8.49
C THR A 67 3.63 -3.90 -8.93
N LEU A 68 4.60 -3.11 -8.44
CA LEU A 68 4.76 -1.72 -8.86
C LEU A 68 5.12 -1.57 -10.34
N LEU A 69 5.90 -2.48 -10.88
CA LEU A 69 6.32 -2.44 -12.27
C LEU A 69 5.16 -2.75 -13.21
N HIS A 70 4.31 -3.71 -12.86
CA HIS A 70 3.08 -4.01 -13.61
C HIS A 70 2.01 -2.94 -13.43
N ASP A 71 1.85 -2.38 -12.22
CA ASP A 71 0.99 -1.22 -11.94
C ASP A 71 1.35 -0.04 -12.85
N ASP A 72 2.64 0.30 -12.98
CA ASP A 72 3.10 1.39 -13.85
C ASP A 72 2.68 1.21 -15.31
N VAL A 73 2.63 -0.03 -15.81
CA VAL A 73 2.16 -0.32 -17.18
C VAL A 73 0.64 -0.15 -17.27
N MET A 74 -0.12 -0.68 -16.30
CA MET A 74 -1.58 -0.59 -16.26
C MET A 74 -2.06 0.86 -16.15
N ASP A 75 -1.42 1.64 -15.25
CA ASP A 75 -1.75 3.04 -14.98
C ASP A 75 -1.14 4.00 -16.03
N LYS A 76 -0.32 3.49 -16.97
CA LYS A 76 0.45 4.31 -17.94
C LYS A 76 1.28 5.39 -17.25
N ALA A 77 1.81 5.10 -16.07
CA ALA A 77 2.55 6.04 -15.26
C ALA A 77 3.92 6.35 -15.89
N GLU A 78 4.18 7.61 -16.21
CA GLU A 78 5.44 8.01 -16.86
C GLU A 78 6.64 8.01 -15.90
N VAL A 79 6.38 8.34 -14.61
CA VAL A 79 7.42 8.57 -13.60
C VAL A 79 7.09 7.85 -12.30
N ARG A 80 8.08 7.15 -11.73
CA ARG A 80 8.04 6.59 -10.38
C ARG A 80 9.32 6.93 -9.61
N ARG A 81 9.18 7.45 -8.39
CA ARG A 81 10.32 7.86 -7.54
C ARG A 81 11.28 8.84 -8.25
N GLY A 82 10.74 9.77 -9.03
CA GLY A 82 11.51 10.78 -9.78
C GLY A 82 12.30 10.25 -10.98
N ARG A 83 12.06 9.01 -11.41
CA ARG A 83 12.71 8.38 -12.58
C ARG A 83 11.65 7.88 -13.57
N PRO A 84 11.94 7.85 -14.89
CA PRO A 84 11.05 7.20 -15.87
C PRO A 84 10.71 5.77 -15.44
N THR A 85 9.46 5.37 -15.65
CA THR A 85 9.04 3.98 -15.42
C THR A 85 9.69 3.03 -16.43
N VAL A 86 9.70 1.72 -16.16
CA VAL A 86 10.39 0.75 -17.01
C VAL A 86 9.79 0.72 -18.42
N HIS A 87 8.46 0.81 -18.57
CA HIS A 87 7.83 0.81 -19.89
C HIS A 87 8.12 2.08 -20.69
N ILE A 88 8.41 3.20 -20.05
CA ILE A 88 8.89 4.43 -20.72
C ILE A 88 10.37 4.34 -21.06
N GLN A 89 11.21 3.81 -20.13
CA GLN A 89 12.65 3.73 -20.32
C GLN A 89 13.05 2.67 -21.37
N TRP A 90 12.29 1.57 -21.47
CA TRP A 90 12.47 0.48 -22.43
C TRP A 90 11.23 0.33 -23.30
N ASN A 91 10.28 -0.48 -22.93
CA ASN A 91 8.96 -0.66 -23.55
C ASN A 91 8.06 -1.55 -22.64
N GLU A 92 6.77 -1.64 -22.98
CA GLU A 92 5.78 -2.42 -22.23
C GLU A 92 6.15 -3.92 -22.14
N ASN A 93 6.55 -4.55 -23.25
CA ASN A 93 6.90 -5.97 -23.26
C ASN A 93 8.07 -6.26 -22.32
N THR A 94 9.08 -5.38 -22.30
CA THR A 94 10.22 -5.50 -21.38
C THR A 94 9.76 -5.35 -19.93
N ALA A 95 8.87 -4.40 -19.64
CA ALA A 95 8.32 -4.22 -18.30
C ALA A 95 7.56 -5.46 -17.84
N ILE A 96 6.67 -6.02 -18.66
CA ILE A 96 5.91 -7.23 -18.34
C ILE A 96 6.86 -8.41 -18.07
N LEU A 97 7.78 -8.71 -19.00
CA LEU A 97 8.70 -9.85 -18.85
C LEU A 97 9.64 -9.71 -17.64
N SER A 98 10.14 -8.50 -17.37
CA SER A 98 10.99 -8.26 -16.20
C SER A 98 10.19 -8.41 -14.90
N GLY A 99 8.93 -8.00 -14.87
CA GLY A 99 8.03 -8.25 -13.77
C GLY A 99 7.79 -9.74 -13.54
N ASP A 100 7.49 -10.51 -14.58
CA ASP A 100 7.33 -11.97 -14.49
C ASP A 100 8.58 -12.64 -13.92
N GLN A 101 9.78 -12.21 -14.37
CA GLN A 101 11.04 -12.70 -13.81
C GLN A 101 11.22 -12.34 -12.34
N MET A 102 10.79 -11.14 -11.92
CA MET A 102 10.82 -10.75 -10.50
C MET A 102 9.90 -11.64 -9.65
N MET A 103 8.73 -12.03 -10.16
CA MET A 103 7.84 -12.98 -9.49
C MET A 103 8.56 -14.34 -9.30
N ILE A 104 9.20 -14.86 -10.35
CA ILE A 104 9.98 -16.12 -10.27
C ILE A 104 11.14 -16.00 -9.27
N GLU A 105 11.85 -14.87 -9.27
CA GLU A 105 12.94 -14.62 -8.32
C GLU A 105 12.43 -14.55 -6.88
N ALA A 106 11.24 -14.00 -6.63
CA ALA A 106 10.64 -14.02 -5.30
C ALA A 106 10.43 -15.46 -4.80
N TYR A 107 9.96 -16.39 -5.64
CA TYR A 107 9.87 -17.81 -5.29
C TYR A 107 11.25 -18.44 -5.09
N THR A 108 12.22 -18.08 -5.90
CA THR A 108 13.63 -18.55 -5.74
C THR A 108 14.18 -18.15 -4.38
N LEU A 109 13.95 -16.91 -3.95
CA LEU A 109 14.34 -16.44 -2.62
C LEU A 109 13.57 -17.16 -1.50
N LEU A 110 12.25 -17.33 -1.64
CA LEU A 110 11.43 -18.07 -0.67
C LEU A 110 11.90 -19.52 -0.50
N SER A 111 12.43 -20.16 -1.56
CA SER A 111 12.96 -21.53 -1.46
C SER A 111 14.17 -21.65 -0.54
N GLN A 112 14.77 -20.54 -0.12
CA GLN A 112 15.95 -20.49 0.76
C GLN A 112 15.59 -20.33 2.24
N VAL A 113 14.31 -20.16 2.61
CA VAL A 113 13.89 -20.16 4.01
C VAL A 113 14.13 -21.53 4.65
N PRO A 114 14.24 -21.65 5.98
CA PRO A 114 14.40 -22.95 6.62
C PRO A 114 13.37 -23.98 6.16
N GLU A 115 13.80 -25.20 5.86
CA GLU A 115 12.97 -26.29 5.34
C GLU A 115 11.70 -26.50 6.18
N ARG A 116 11.81 -26.40 7.52
CA ARG A 116 10.70 -26.50 8.46
C ARG A 116 9.59 -25.45 8.22
N ALA A 117 9.93 -24.32 7.61
CA ALA A 117 9.02 -23.20 7.43
C ALA A 117 8.49 -23.10 5.98
N LEU A 118 9.19 -23.71 5.00
CA LEU A 118 8.98 -23.48 3.57
C LEU A 118 7.51 -23.68 3.14
N ALA A 119 6.91 -24.81 3.51
CA ALA A 119 5.55 -25.11 3.05
C ALA A 119 4.51 -24.08 3.54
N ARG A 120 4.63 -23.65 4.79
CA ARG A 120 3.69 -22.66 5.36
C ARG A 120 3.97 -21.26 4.84
N VAL A 121 5.24 -20.88 4.70
CA VAL A 121 5.63 -19.58 4.11
C VAL A 121 5.09 -19.46 2.68
N LEU A 122 5.19 -20.51 1.87
CA LEU A 122 4.61 -20.53 0.52
C LEU A 122 3.07 -20.41 0.54
N GLN A 123 2.39 -21.06 1.49
CA GLN A 123 0.93 -20.92 1.63
C GLN A 123 0.53 -19.48 1.97
N LEU A 124 1.23 -18.84 2.91
CA LEU A 124 0.98 -17.45 3.30
C LEU A 124 1.26 -16.49 2.13
N PHE A 125 2.40 -16.68 1.46
CA PHE A 125 2.79 -15.87 0.31
C PHE A 125 1.80 -16.00 -0.85
N ASN A 126 1.40 -17.22 -1.21
CA ASN A 126 0.45 -17.47 -2.30
C ASN A 126 -0.91 -16.83 -2.01
N LYS A 127 -1.42 -16.99 -0.77
CA LYS A 127 -2.66 -16.34 -0.36
C LYS A 127 -2.56 -14.81 -0.52
N MET A 128 -1.50 -14.21 0.00
CA MET A 128 -1.24 -12.78 -0.11
C MET A 128 -1.14 -12.33 -1.57
N ALA A 129 -0.41 -13.06 -2.42
CA ALA A 129 -0.26 -12.74 -3.82
C ALA A 129 -1.60 -12.77 -4.57
N THR A 130 -2.44 -13.78 -4.28
CA THR A 130 -3.81 -13.86 -4.81
C THR A 130 -4.64 -12.66 -4.36
N GLU A 131 -4.66 -12.36 -3.06
CA GLU A 131 -5.41 -11.23 -2.49
C GLU A 131 -4.97 -9.89 -3.13
N ILE A 132 -3.68 -9.70 -3.43
CA ILE A 132 -3.17 -8.50 -4.11
C ILE A 132 -3.69 -8.41 -5.55
N CYS A 133 -3.69 -9.51 -6.29
CA CYS A 133 -4.25 -9.54 -7.65
C CYS A 133 -5.75 -9.24 -7.64
N GLU A 134 -6.50 -9.80 -6.69
CA GLU A 134 -7.92 -9.50 -6.50
C GLU A 134 -8.14 -8.01 -6.16
N GLY A 135 -7.31 -7.46 -5.26
CA GLY A 135 -7.37 -6.05 -4.88
C GLY A 135 -7.07 -5.11 -6.06
N GLN A 136 -6.09 -5.47 -6.91
CA GLN A 136 -5.78 -4.73 -8.13
C GLN A 136 -6.93 -4.79 -9.13
N GLN A 137 -7.59 -5.95 -9.28
CA GLN A 137 -8.75 -6.08 -10.16
C GLN A 137 -9.93 -5.22 -9.67
N TYR A 138 -10.20 -5.22 -8.36
CA TYR A 138 -11.23 -4.33 -7.79
C TYR A 138 -10.92 -2.85 -8.02
N ASP A 139 -9.65 -2.43 -7.91
CA ASP A 139 -9.24 -1.04 -8.18
C ASP A 139 -9.57 -0.64 -9.63
N VAL A 140 -9.25 -1.51 -10.59
CA VAL A 140 -9.60 -1.31 -12.01
C VAL A 140 -11.13 -1.29 -12.22
N ASP A 141 -11.86 -2.23 -11.62
CA ASP A 141 -13.32 -2.32 -11.77
C ASP A 141 -14.02 -1.08 -11.20
N PHE A 142 -13.49 -0.51 -10.11
CA PHE A 142 -14.05 0.68 -9.46
C PHE A 142 -13.88 1.97 -10.26
N GLU A 143 -12.98 2.01 -11.24
CA GLU A 143 -12.92 3.12 -12.19
C GLU A 143 -14.23 3.26 -12.98
N GLN A 144 -14.86 2.13 -13.34
CA GLN A 144 -16.08 2.09 -14.14
C GLN A 144 -17.37 2.02 -13.30
N LYS A 145 -17.28 1.59 -12.03
CA LYS A 145 -18.42 1.45 -11.13
C LYS A 145 -18.84 2.79 -10.55
N SER A 146 -20.11 3.22 -10.71
CA SER A 146 -20.61 4.51 -10.23
C SER A 146 -20.91 4.53 -8.73
N ASP A 147 -21.33 3.40 -8.16
CA ASP A 147 -21.88 3.23 -6.80
C ASP A 147 -20.94 2.49 -5.85
N VAL A 148 -19.64 2.82 -5.88
CA VAL A 148 -18.67 2.25 -4.94
C VAL A 148 -19.00 2.70 -3.51
N THR A 149 -19.08 1.75 -2.58
CA THR A 149 -19.30 2.03 -1.15
C THR A 149 -17.97 2.17 -0.38
N ILE A 150 -18.01 2.75 0.81
CA ILE A 150 -16.84 2.84 1.72
C ILE A 150 -16.34 1.43 2.07
N GLU A 151 -17.24 0.49 2.33
CA GLU A 151 -16.90 -0.89 2.67
C GLU A 151 -16.18 -1.59 1.53
N GLU A 152 -16.63 -1.41 0.29
CA GLU A 152 -15.98 -1.93 -0.91
C GLU A 152 -14.60 -1.32 -1.10
N TYR A 153 -14.46 -0.01 -0.92
CA TYR A 153 -13.17 0.67 -0.98
C TYR A 153 -12.20 0.15 0.09
N LEU A 154 -12.65 0.04 1.34
CA LEU A 154 -11.83 -0.51 2.43
C LEU A 154 -11.41 -1.96 2.16
N MET A 155 -12.28 -2.77 1.57
CA MET A 155 -11.96 -4.12 1.15
C MET A 155 -10.88 -4.11 0.06
N MET A 156 -11.03 -3.28 -0.96
CA MET A 156 -10.08 -3.15 -2.06
C MET A 156 -8.68 -2.72 -1.56
N ILE A 157 -8.56 -1.65 -0.75
CA ILE A 157 -7.25 -1.21 -0.21
C ILE A 157 -6.67 -2.21 0.79
N ARG A 158 -7.52 -2.95 1.53
CA ARG A 158 -7.06 -4.07 2.36
C ARG A 158 -6.36 -5.11 1.49
N LEU A 159 -6.97 -5.54 0.40
CA LEU A 159 -6.43 -6.56 -0.50
C LEU A 159 -5.21 -6.04 -1.29
N LYS A 160 -5.30 -4.86 -1.90
CA LYS A 160 -4.23 -4.29 -2.73
C LYS A 160 -2.99 -3.88 -1.92
N THR A 161 -3.18 -3.35 -0.71
CA THR A 161 -2.09 -2.71 0.06
C THR A 161 -1.81 -3.37 1.41
N SER A 162 -2.84 -3.56 2.26
CA SER A 162 -2.64 -3.93 3.66
C SER A 162 -2.15 -5.36 3.84
N VAL A 163 -2.63 -6.30 3.02
CA VAL A 163 -2.27 -7.73 3.13
C VAL A 163 -0.77 -7.98 2.97
N LEU A 164 -0.08 -7.20 2.15
CA LEU A 164 1.36 -7.35 1.97
C LEU A 164 2.15 -6.95 3.23
N LEU A 165 1.73 -5.89 3.91
CA LEU A 165 2.33 -5.46 5.18
C LEU A 165 2.04 -6.48 6.28
N ALA A 166 0.80 -6.95 6.36
CA ALA A 166 0.35 -7.93 7.34
C ALA A 166 1.04 -9.29 7.17
N ASN A 167 1.15 -9.79 5.93
CA ASN A 167 1.85 -11.03 5.66
C ASN A 167 3.36 -10.93 5.87
N ALA A 168 3.97 -9.78 5.64
CA ALA A 168 5.39 -9.58 5.94
C ALA A 168 5.65 -9.84 7.44
N LEU A 169 4.87 -9.23 8.34
CA LEU A 169 4.95 -9.49 9.78
C LEU A 169 4.65 -10.95 10.12
N GLN A 170 3.58 -11.52 9.55
CA GLN A 170 3.14 -12.87 9.83
C GLN A 170 4.17 -13.93 9.40
N ILE A 171 4.77 -13.79 8.23
CA ILE A 171 5.82 -14.68 7.74
C ILE A 171 7.04 -14.62 8.65
N GLY A 172 7.47 -13.41 9.07
CA GLY A 172 8.55 -13.23 10.02
C GLY A 172 8.26 -13.92 11.35
N ALA A 173 7.11 -13.69 11.94
CA ALA A 173 6.65 -14.31 13.18
C ALA A 173 6.60 -15.85 13.06
N TYR A 174 6.07 -16.38 11.96
CA TYR A 174 6.00 -17.81 11.72
C TYR A 174 7.40 -18.45 11.66
N ILE A 175 8.33 -17.86 10.93
CA ILE A 175 9.72 -18.38 10.84
C ILE A 175 10.39 -18.41 12.22
N ALA A 176 10.09 -17.43 13.07
CA ALA A 176 10.59 -17.35 14.44
C ALA A 176 9.92 -18.36 15.39
N GLY A 177 8.83 -19.02 14.99
CA GLY A 177 8.14 -20.03 15.80
C GLY A 177 7.04 -19.46 16.69
N ALA A 178 6.49 -18.29 16.36
CA ALA A 178 5.32 -17.73 17.03
C ALA A 178 4.10 -18.66 16.97
N SER A 179 3.26 -18.65 17.98
CA SER A 179 1.98 -19.38 18.01
C SER A 179 1.02 -18.89 16.93
N GLU A 180 -0.03 -19.65 16.64
CA GLU A 180 -1.02 -19.24 15.64
C GLU A 180 -1.77 -17.97 16.07
N GLU A 181 -2.06 -17.81 17.35
CA GLU A 181 -2.68 -16.62 17.92
C GLU A 181 -1.77 -15.39 17.76
N GLU A 182 -0.48 -15.53 18.03
CA GLU A 182 0.51 -14.47 17.87
C GLU A 182 0.68 -14.09 16.39
N GLN A 183 0.75 -15.07 15.50
CA GLN A 183 0.79 -14.83 14.04
C GLN A 183 -0.44 -14.07 13.56
N GLN A 184 -1.63 -14.43 14.07
CA GLN A 184 -2.87 -13.74 13.74
C GLN A 184 -2.89 -12.32 14.31
N ALA A 185 -2.36 -12.10 15.51
CA ALA A 185 -2.28 -10.78 16.12
C ALA A 185 -1.39 -9.83 15.30
N VAL A 186 -0.16 -10.24 14.93
CA VAL A 186 0.72 -9.41 14.10
C VAL A 186 0.14 -9.18 12.69
N TYR A 187 -0.60 -10.16 12.15
CA TYR A 187 -1.33 -10.00 10.89
C TYR A 187 -2.38 -8.89 11.02
N GLN A 188 -3.21 -8.92 12.07
CA GLN A 188 -4.22 -7.88 12.31
C GLN A 188 -3.61 -6.50 12.59
N PHE A 189 -2.49 -6.44 13.31
CA PHE A 189 -1.70 -5.21 13.42
C PHE A 189 -1.35 -4.66 12.03
N GLY A 190 -0.78 -5.48 11.16
CA GLY A 190 -0.38 -5.10 9.81
C GLY A 190 -1.56 -4.64 8.94
N ILE A 191 -2.73 -5.30 9.04
CA ILE A 191 -3.96 -4.88 8.34
C ILE A 191 -4.38 -3.49 8.78
N ASN A 192 -4.46 -3.24 10.09
CA ASN A 192 -4.90 -1.92 10.60
C ASN A 192 -3.93 -0.80 10.20
N ILE A 193 -2.61 -1.05 10.30
CA ILE A 193 -1.61 -0.08 9.85
C ILE A 193 -1.68 0.17 8.33
N GLY A 194 -1.93 -0.88 7.55
CA GLY A 194 -2.06 -0.76 6.10
C GLY A 194 -3.27 0.07 5.68
N LEU A 195 -4.42 -0.13 6.33
CA LEU A 195 -5.64 0.67 6.10
C LEU A 195 -5.42 2.14 6.50
N ALA A 196 -4.86 2.38 7.71
CA ALA A 196 -4.52 3.72 8.16
C ALA A 196 -3.56 4.42 7.20
N PHE A 197 -2.55 3.70 6.70
CA PHE A 197 -1.56 4.22 5.76
C PHE A 197 -2.19 4.65 4.44
N GLN A 198 -3.08 3.82 3.86
CA GLN A 198 -3.71 4.14 2.59
C GLN A 198 -4.68 5.32 2.71
N ILE A 199 -5.53 5.34 3.74
CA ILE A 199 -6.43 6.49 3.98
C ILE A 199 -5.63 7.77 4.23
N GLN A 200 -4.48 7.68 4.93
CA GLN A 200 -3.58 8.82 5.11
C GLN A 200 -2.96 9.28 3.78
N ASP A 201 -2.62 8.38 2.88
CA ASP A 201 -2.13 8.75 1.54
C ASP A 201 -3.22 9.45 0.71
N ASP A 202 -4.50 9.02 0.81
CA ASP A 202 -5.65 9.69 0.18
C ASP A 202 -5.84 11.12 0.72
N ILE A 203 -5.71 11.30 2.05
CA ILE A 203 -5.75 12.62 2.70
C ILE A 203 -4.62 13.51 2.18
N LEU A 204 -3.40 12.97 2.08
CA LEU A 204 -2.23 13.70 1.62
C LEU A 204 -2.30 14.06 0.13
N ASP A 205 -2.99 13.27 -0.69
CA ASP A 205 -3.24 13.65 -2.09
C ASP A 205 -4.10 14.91 -2.19
N VAL A 206 -5.03 15.14 -1.26
CA VAL A 206 -5.89 16.33 -1.28
C VAL A 206 -5.26 17.52 -0.55
N TRP A 207 -4.66 17.31 0.64
CA TRP A 207 -4.22 18.38 1.54
C TRP A 207 -2.72 18.39 1.85
N GLY A 208 -1.94 17.50 1.25
CA GLY A 208 -0.51 17.40 1.50
C GLY A 208 0.30 18.59 0.98
N ASP A 209 1.48 18.80 1.55
CA ASP A 209 2.48 19.71 0.98
C ASP A 209 3.23 18.97 -0.14
N PRO A 210 3.20 19.46 -1.40
CA PRO A 210 3.89 18.82 -2.52
C PRO A 210 5.39 18.57 -2.28
N LYS A 211 6.03 19.38 -1.44
CA LYS A 211 7.47 19.25 -1.12
C LYS A 211 7.75 18.05 -0.21
N THR A 212 6.83 17.73 0.70
CA THR A 212 6.96 16.62 1.65
C THR A 212 6.30 15.35 1.17
N PHE A 213 5.22 15.46 0.42
CA PHE A 213 4.50 14.32 -0.15
C PHE A 213 5.24 13.68 -1.34
N GLY A 214 5.98 14.50 -2.12
CA GLY A 214 6.79 14.02 -3.24
C GLY A 214 6.00 13.69 -4.51
N LYS A 215 4.70 14.05 -4.56
CA LYS A 215 3.80 13.96 -5.71
C LYS A 215 3.05 15.29 -5.88
N ALA A 216 2.44 15.50 -7.04
CA ALA A 216 1.47 16.57 -7.22
C ALA A 216 0.24 16.30 -6.33
N VAL A 217 -0.29 17.35 -5.69
CA VAL A 217 -1.51 17.28 -4.87
C VAL A 217 -2.74 17.40 -5.78
N GLY A 218 -3.79 16.62 -5.48
CA GLY A 218 -5.04 16.61 -6.25
C GLY A 218 -5.03 15.63 -7.44
N GLY A 219 -4.07 14.73 -7.51
CA GLY A 219 -3.98 13.73 -8.57
C GLY A 219 -5.20 12.81 -8.62
N ASP A 220 -5.70 12.36 -7.47
CA ASP A 220 -6.87 11.50 -7.36
C ASP A 220 -8.15 12.23 -7.82
N ILE A 221 -8.30 13.51 -7.48
CA ILE A 221 -9.41 14.35 -7.96
C ILE A 221 -9.32 14.53 -9.48
N ALA A 222 -8.12 14.81 -10.00
CA ALA A 222 -7.90 15.00 -11.44
C ALA A 222 -8.26 13.76 -12.25
N CYS A 223 -7.98 12.56 -11.70
CA CYS A 223 -8.26 11.26 -12.33
C CYS A 223 -9.63 10.67 -11.97
N ASN A 224 -10.50 11.39 -11.27
CA ASN A 224 -11.84 10.94 -10.83
C ASN A 224 -11.79 9.67 -9.97
N LYS A 225 -10.71 9.44 -9.21
CA LYS A 225 -10.57 8.27 -8.35
C LYS A 225 -11.53 8.34 -7.17
N LYS A 226 -12.32 7.30 -6.98
CA LYS A 226 -13.26 7.16 -5.86
C LYS A 226 -12.53 6.71 -4.59
N THR A 227 -11.66 7.59 -4.06
CA THR A 227 -10.89 7.35 -2.84
C THR A 227 -11.75 7.45 -1.58
N PHE A 228 -11.19 7.09 -0.42
CA PHE A 228 -11.89 7.22 0.86
C PHE A 228 -12.40 8.65 1.11
N VAL A 229 -11.61 9.66 0.73
CA VAL A 229 -11.97 11.08 0.88
C VAL A 229 -13.23 11.42 0.08
N TYR A 230 -13.29 11.01 -1.19
CA TYR A 230 -14.47 11.23 -2.02
C TYR A 230 -15.70 10.51 -1.48
N LEU A 231 -15.57 9.23 -1.12
CA LEU A 231 -16.68 8.42 -0.62
C LEU A 231 -17.24 8.97 0.72
N GLU A 232 -16.36 9.45 1.60
CA GLU A 232 -16.76 10.09 2.85
C GLU A 232 -17.47 11.43 2.60
N ALA A 233 -17.04 12.20 1.59
CA ALA A 233 -17.74 13.42 1.18
C ALA A 233 -19.17 13.11 0.70
N MET A 234 -19.32 12.10 -0.15
CA MET A 234 -20.62 11.66 -0.66
C MET A 234 -21.56 11.19 0.46
N ARG A 235 -21.03 10.44 1.43
CA ARG A 235 -21.76 9.97 2.60
C ARG A 235 -22.27 11.15 3.45
N ARG A 236 -21.39 12.10 3.75
CA ARG A 236 -21.69 13.29 4.58
C ARG A 236 -22.68 14.22 3.90
N GLU A 237 -22.57 14.40 2.60
CA GLU A 237 -23.52 15.20 1.85
C GLU A 237 -24.90 14.55 1.87
N GLY A 238 -25.01 13.22 1.72
CA GLY A 238 -26.26 12.48 1.87
C GLY A 238 -26.91 12.70 3.24
N GLU A 239 -26.16 12.54 4.33
CA GLU A 239 -26.67 12.77 5.71
C GLU A 239 -27.13 14.22 5.94
N ARG A 240 -26.41 15.20 5.39
CA ARG A 240 -26.77 16.62 5.49
C ARG A 240 -28.08 16.93 4.78
N LEU A 241 -28.29 16.35 3.60
CA LEU A 241 -29.52 16.53 2.81
C LEU A 241 -30.72 15.90 3.50
N GLU A 242 -30.59 14.68 4.03
CA GLU A 242 -31.64 14.01 4.81
C GLU A 242 -32.06 14.85 6.04
N ALA A 243 -31.07 15.38 6.77
CA ALA A 243 -31.31 16.19 7.97
C ALA A 243 -32.05 17.51 7.68
N ARG A 244 -31.92 18.07 6.47
CA ARG A 244 -32.56 19.31 6.05
C ARG A 244 -33.87 19.10 5.31
N GLY A 245 -34.20 17.87 4.93
CA GLY A 245 -35.35 17.57 4.04
C GLY A 245 -35.17 18.17 2.64
N GLU A 246 -33.93 18.47 2.24
CA GLU A 246 -33.57 18.98 0.92
C GLU A 246 -33.42 17.83 -0.07
N LYS A 247 -33.80 18.04 -1.31
CA LYS A 247 -33.61 17.05 -2.37
C LYS A 247 -32.16 17.04 -2.82
N LEU A 248 -31.74 15.93 -3.45
CA LEU A 248 -30.41 15.51 -3.95
C LEU A 248 -29.60 16.56 -4.76
N GLU A 249 -30.09 17.81 -4.96
CA GLU A 249 -29.46 18.83 -5.82
C GLU A 249 -28.03 19.22 -5.41
N ALA A 250 -27.69 19.17 -4.11
CA ALA A 250 -26.35 19.51 -3.63
C ALA A 250 -25.33 18.35 -3.81
N ARG A 251 -25.83 17.11 -3.83
CA ARG A 251 -25.02 15.95 -4.21
C ARG A 251 -24.58 15.99 -5.68
N GLU A 252 -25.44 16.56 -6.52
CA GLU A 252 -25.19 16.75 -7.95
C GLU A 252 -23.99 17.67 -8.18
N GLU A 253 -23.76 18.70 -7.37
CA GLU A 253 -22.61 19.61 -7.55
C GLU A 253 -21.27 18.90 -7.38
N LEU A 254 -21.11 18.05 -6.35
CA LEU A 254 -19.87 17.30 -6.15
C LEU A 254 -19.65 16.26 -7.25
N GLU A 255 -20.72 15.54 -7.63
CA GLU A 255 -20.69 14.56 -8.71
C GLU A 255 -20.38 15.24 -10.04
N ASP A 256 -20.99 16.39 -10.33
CA ASP A 256 -20.79 17.16 -11.55
C ASP A 256 -19.32 17.62 -11.69
N TRP A 257 -18.74 18.18 -10.61
CA TRP A 257 -17.34 18.58 -10.64
C TRP A 257 -16.41 17.37 -10.72
N TYR A 258 -16.70 16.32 -9.97
CA TYR A 258 -15.83 15.15 -9.90
C TYR A 258 -15.78 14.38 -11.22
N ASN A 259 -16.90 14.30 -11.93
CA ASN A 259 -17.00 13.57 -13.21
C ASN A 259 -16.47 14.35 -14.43
N GLN A 260 -16.09 15.62 -14.28
CA GLN A 260 -15.52 16.39 -15.39
C GLN A 260 -14.12 15.89 -15.77
N MET A 261 -13.89 15.73 -17.05
CA MET A 261 -12.57 15.46 -17.64
C MET A 261 -12.10 16.75 -18.31
N LEU A 262 -11.10 17.41 -17.72
CA LEU A 262 -10.59 18.70 -18.15
C LEU A 262 -9.10 18.58 -18.52
N ASP A 263 -8.64 19.35 -19.51
CA ASP A 263 -7.22 19.45 -19.84
C ASP A 263 -6.41 20.16 -18.73
N ASP A 264 -7.00 21.17 -18.08
CA ASP A 264 -6.46 21.82 -16.86
C ASP A 264 -7.42 21.57 -15.68
N ASN A 265 -6.99 20.74 -14.73
CA ASN A 265 -7.80 20.34 -13.58
C ASN A 265 -7.71 21.30 -12.37
N LYS A 266 -7.01 22.45 -12.48
CA LYS A 266 -6.79 23.35 -11.33
C LYS A 266 -8.08 23.86 -10.69
N GLU A 267 -9.04 24.29 -11.52
CA GLU A 267 -10.33 24.79 -11.04
C GLU A 267 -11.14 23.66 -10.40
N LYS A 268 -11.20 22.49 -11.03
CA LYS A 268 -11.83 21.30 -10.50
C LYS A 268 -11.26 20.92 -9.13
N ILE A 269 -9.93 20.79 -9.02
CA ILE A 269 -9.26 20.44 -7.76
C ILE A 269 -9.58 21.47 -6.67
N ALA A 270 -9.53 22.76 -7.00
CA ALA A 270 -9.82 23.83 -6.03
C ALA A 270 -11.27 23.76 -5.55
N ARG A 271 -12.23 23.58 -6.44
CA ARG A 271 -13.65 23.54 -6.10
C ARG A 271 -14.03 22.28 -5.31
N VAL A 272 -13.58 21.11 -5.75
CA VAL A 272 -13.80 19.85 -5.04
C VAL A 272 -13.21 19.91 -3.63
N LYS A 273 -11.99 20.43 -3.49
CA LYS A 273 -11.36 20.62 -2.18
C LYS A 273 -12.15 21.55 -1.26
N GLU A 274 -12.69 22.66 -1.79
CA GLU A 274 -13.54 23.57 -1.03
C GLU A 274 -14.81 22.85 -0.52
N ILE A 275 -15.45 22.03 -1.37
CA ILE A 275 -16.61 21.22 -0.97
C ILE A 275 -16.21 20.24 0.14
N PHE A 276 -15.09 19.54 0.02
CA PHE A 276 -14.59 18.64 1.07
C PHE A 276 -14.36 19.34 2.40
N GLU A 277 -13.82 20.57 2.38
CA GLU A 277 -13.62 21.38 3.59
C GLU A 277 -14.94 21.80 4.22
N GLN A 278 -15.94 22.24 3.42
CA GLN A 278 -17.27 22.61 3.90
C GLN A 278 -18.03 21.43 4.54
N LEU A 279 -17.76 20.21 4.08
CA LEU A 279 -18.34 18.98 4.62
C LEU A 279 -17.59 18.42 5.83
N GLY A 280 -16.43 18.99 6.19
CA GLY A 280 -15.58 18.49 7.28
C GLY A 280 -15.03 17.10 7.01
N VAL A 281 -14.75 16.78 5.73
CA VAL A 281 -14.29 15.45 5.29
C VAL A 281 -12.91 15.13 5.85
N ARG A 282 -12.03 16.14 5.91
CA ARG A 282 -10.66 15.96 6.40
C ARG A 282 -10.63 15.40 7.81
N GLU A 283 -11.33 16.06 8.74
CA GLU A 283 -11.38 15.66 10.15
C GLU A 283 -11.96 14.26 10.32
N ALA A 284 -12.96 13.91 9.50
CA ALA A 284 -13.55 12.58 9.52
C ALA A 284 -12.56 11.49 9.06
N CYS A 285 -11.87 11.73 7.94
CA CYS A 285 -10.86 10.80 7.44
C CYS A 285 -9.70 10.66 8.44
N GLU A 286 -9.22 11.77 9.00
CA GLU A 286 -8.18 11.74 10.06
C GLU A 286 -8.65 10.97 11.31
N GLN A 287 -9.93 11.02 11.66
CA GLN A 287 -10.48 10.23 12.77
C GLN A 287 -10.42 8.73 12.45
N VAL A 288 -10.76 8.32 11.24
CA VAL A 288 -10.67 6.91 10.82
C VAL A 288 -9.22 6.42 10.84
N VAL A 289 -8.25 7.24 10.42
CA VAL A 289 -6.82 6.92 10.54
C VAL A 289 -6.43 6.72 12.01
N ARG A 290 -6.88 7.59 12.90
CA ARG A 290 -6.64 7.44 14.35
C ARG A 290 -7.24 6.14 14.89
N ASP A 291 -8.46 5.81 14.51
CA ASP A 291 -9.17 4.61 14.98
C ASP A 291 -8.45 3.32 14.55
N TYR A 292 -8.03 3.22 13.30
CA TYR A 292 -7.24 2.07 12.82
C TYR A 292 -5.87 2.00 13.48
N THR A 293 -5.21 3.14 13.68
CA THR A 293 -3.91 3.18 14.36
C THR A 293 -4.05 2.76 15.82
N GLN A 294 -5.10 3.22 16.52
CA GLN A 294 -5.35 2.82 17.91
C GLN A 294 -5.62 1.32 18.02
N ARG A 295 -6.45 0.74 17.12
CA ARG A 295 -6.66 -0.72 17.08
C ARG A 295 -5.34 -1.49 16.88
N ALA A 296 -4.44 -0.98 16.04
CA ALA A 296 -3.12 -1.60 15.88
C ALA A 296 -2.30 -1.52 17.18
N LEU A 297 -2.29 -0.37 17.86
CA LEU A 297 -1.59 -0.20 19.13
C LEU A 297 -2.17 -1.11 20.23
N ASP A 298 -3.50 -1.24 20.31
CA ASP A 298 -4.15 -2.14 21.28
C ASP A 298 -3.75 -3.60 21.04
N ILE A 299 -3.62 -4.03 19.79
CA ILE A 299 -3.11 -5.36 19.44
C ILE A 299 -1.65 -5.50 19.87
N LEU A 300 -0.82 -4.48 19.64
CA LEU A 300 0.60 -4.51 20.01
C LEU A 300 0.82 -4.69 21.50
N GLU A 301 -0.07 -4.19 22.36
CA GLU A 301 -0.01 -4.40 23.83
C GLU A 301 -0.18 -5.87 24.23
N THR A 302 -0.80 -6.69 23.36
CA THR A 302 -0.99 -8.15 23.64
C THR A 302 0.21 -8.99 23.21
N LEU A 303 1.18 -8.40 22.52
CA LEU A 303 2.36 -9.07 21.96
C LEU A 303 3.59 -8.91 22.88
N PRO A 304 4.68 -9.67 22.67
CA PRO A 304 5.90 -9.50 23.43
C PRO A 304 6.42 -8.07 23.43
N GLN A 305 6.75 -7.54 24.61
CA GLN A 305 7.26 -6.19 24.78
C GLN A 305 8.79 -6.21 24.75
N ASN A 306 9.40 -5.76 23.62
CA ASN A 306 10.83 -5.73 23.37
C ASN A 306 11.19 -4.63 22.36
N GLU A 307 12.43 -4.56 21.90
CA GLU A 307 12.86 -3.55 20.90
C GLU A 307 12.06 -3.60 19.60
N ALA A 308 11.67 -4.80 19.14
CA ALA A 308 10.87 -4.96 17.93
C ALA A 308 9.45 -4.40 18.09
N SER A 309 8.80 -4.62 19.25
CA SER A 309 7.49 -4.00 19.52
C SER A 309 7.57 -2.49 19.60
N GLU A 310 8.66 -1.92 20.14
CA GLU A 310 8.89 -0.46 20.13
C GLU A 310 9.10 0.10 18.72
N GLU A 311 9.73 -0.65 17.83
CA GLU A 311 9.84 -0.24 16.41
C GLU A 311 8.47 -0.24 15.72
N LEU A 312 7.62 -1.24 15.98
CA LEU A 312 6.24 -1.28 15.48
C LEU A 312 5.41 -0.11 16.03
N ARG A 313 5.55 0.20 17.32
CA ARG A 313 4.89 1.35 17.95
C ARG A 313 5.28 2.66 17.26
N LYS A 314 6.58 2.91 17.07
CA LYS A 314 7.08 4.08 16.37
C LYS A 314 6.58 4.17 14.93
N LEU A 315 6.44 3.03 14.24
CA LEU A 315 5.87 2.99 12.90
C LEU A 315 4.40 3.44 12.91
N ALA A 316 3.61 2.91 13.84
CA ALA A 316 2.19 3.26 13.99
C ALA A 316 2.02 4.75 14.37
N GLU A 317 2.76 5.22 15.36
CA GLU A 317 2.71 6.62 15.82
C GLU A 317 3.14 7.61 14.72
N LYS A 318 4.10 7.22 13.87
CA LYS A 318 4.55 8.04 12.74
C LYS A 318 3.44 8.29 11.72
N LEU A 319 2.46 7.38 11.60
CA LEU A 319 1.28 7.61 10.77
C LEU A 319 0.41 8.73 11.34
N LEU A 320 0.23 8.80 12.66
CA LEU A 320 -0.53 9.86 13.33
C LEU A 320 0.11 11.25 13.18
N VAL A 321 1.44 11.31 13.04
CA VAL A 321 2.22 12.55 12.98
C VAL A 321 2.49 12.99 11.54
N ARG A 322 2.18 12.17 10.54
CA ARG A 322 2.26 12.55 9.13
C ARG A 322 1.29 13.70 8.86
N ARG A 323 1.79 14.93 9.10
CA ARG A 323 1.03 16.16 8.91
C ARG A 323 0.92 16.49 7.42
N VAL A 324 -0.24 16.94 7.08
CA VAL A 324 -0.61 17.64 5.85
C VAL A 324 0.15 18.95 5.74
#